data_6305dfeb799c467ea12bba7b53be03eb
#
_entry.id   6305dfeb799c467ea12bba7b53be03eb
#
_cell.length_a   1.000
_cell.length_b   1.000
_cell.length_c   1.000
_cell.angle_alpha   90.00
_cell.angle_beta   90.00
_cell.angle_gamma   90.00
#
_symmetry.space_group_name_H-M   'P 1'
#
loop_
_entity.id
_entity.type
_entity.pdbx_description
1 polymer ?
#
loop_
_entity_poly.entity_id
_entity_poly.type
_entity_poly.pdbx_seq_one_letter_code
_entity_poly.pdbx_strand_id
1 'polypeptide(L)'
;DAATQREATPEEIERMAAVIREAMDAGAVGFASSTSPAHNGEGGIPMPSRLASDEEHLALIQAMAHRGSGVYMVTKGGQMPVALLEEMAARAGRPVMIAALLHNGTNPGAVFADLDAISAANARGRKLIGQVSCCPLTMEFTLASPYPVEGLASWQPALSLKGAALEALLADPQFRDRVRAELAAPATFRLFNGEWDKVHVVQ
;
A
#
# COMPACT_ATOMS: atom_id res chain seq x y z
N ASP A 1 15.23 -8.34 -10.18
CA ASP A 1 14.90 -9.32 -9.16
C ASP A 1 13.57 -9.99 -9.51
N ALA A 2 13.49 -11.34 -9.46
CA ALA A 2 12.26 -12.07 -9.82
C ALA A 2 11.06 -11.71 -8.94
N ALA A 3 11.31 -11.42 -7.66
CA ALA A 3 10.26 -11.06 -6.68
C ALA A 3 9.50 -9.77 -7.02
N THR A 4 10.04 -8.92 -7.90
CA THR A 4 9.39 -7.68 -8.35
C THR A 4 8.72 -7.81 -9.72
N GLN A 5 8.70 -9.02 -10.30
CA GLN A 5 8.23 -9.26 -11.66
C GLN A 5 7.16 -10.35 -11.78
N ARG A 6 7.00 -11.18 -10.76
CA ARG A 6 6.04 -12.29 -10.73
C ARG A 6 5.58 -12.60 -9.30
N GLU A 7 4.51 -13.36 -9.21
CA GLU A 7 4.06 -13.99 -7.96
C GLU A 7 5.09 -14.99 -7.42
N ALA A 8 5.06 -15.22 -6.12
CA ALA A 8 5.88 -16.22 -5.47
C ALA A 8 5.43 -17.65 -5.84
N THR A 9 6.39 -18.58 -5.93
CA THR A 9 6.07 -20.00 -6.07
C THR A 9 5.62 -20.58 -4.72
N PRO A 10 4.93 -21.75 -4.71
CA PRO A 10 4.56 -22.41 -3.45
C PRO A 10 5.75 -22.65 -2.51
N GLU A 11 6.92 -23.00 -3.06
CA GLU A 11 8.15 -23.21 -2.27
C GLU A 11 8.70 -21.91 -1.69
N GLU A 12 8.54 -20.79 -2.41
CA GLU A 12 8.90 -19.46 -1.92
C GLU A 12 7.95 -19.00 -0.82
N ILE A 13 6.64 -19.24 -0.98
CA ILE A 13 5.63 -18.95 0.04
C ILE A 13 5.93 -19.74 1.33
N GLU A 14 6.25 -21.03 1.24
CA GLU A 14 6.57 -21.82 2.43
C GLU A 14 7.86 -21.34 3.12
N ARG A 15 8.88 -20.92 2.36
CA ARG A 15 10.09 -20.31 2.94
C ARG A 15 9.79 -19.00 3.66
N MET A 16 8.95 -18.11 3.08
CA MET A 16 8.51 -16.88 3.74
C MET A 16 7.70 -17.19 5.01
N ALA A 17 6.78 -18.16 4.94
CA ALA A 17 6.00 -18.61 6.08
C ALA A 17 6.89 -19.17 7.21
N ALA A 18 7.97 -19.90 6.88
CA ALA A 18 8.92 -20.37 7.88
C ALA A 18 9.63 -19.22 8.60
N VAL A 19 10.08 -18.20 7.85
CA VAL A 19 10.71 -16.99 8.44
C VAL A 19 9.73 -16.23 9.35
N ILE A 20 8.46 -16.14 8.96
CA ILE A 20 7.44 -15.50 9.81
C ILE A 20 7.23 -16.30 11.10
N ARG A 21 7.14 -17.63 11.04
CA ARG A 21 7.03 -18.46 12.24
C ARG A 21 8.22 -18.27 13.17
N GLU A 22 9.45 -18.27 12.62
CA GLU A 22 10.67 -18.01 13.39
C GLU A 22 10.63 -16.62 14.07
N ALA A 23 10.23 -15.60 13.33
CA ALA A 23 10.10 -14.24 13.88
C ALA A 23 9.07 -14.19 15.03
N MET A 24 7.92 -14.84 14.86
CA MET A 24 6.90 -14.94 15.92
C MET A 24 7.41 -15.70 17.11
N ASP A 25 8.23 -16.75 16.91
CA ASP A 25 8.86 -17.52 17.98
C ASP A 25 9.89 -16.68 18.75
N ALA A 26 10.57 -15.78 18.05
CA ALA A 26 11.51 -14.82 18.64
C ALA A 26 10.83 -13.64 19.37
N GLY A 27 9.50 -13.54 19.33
CA GLY A 27 8.74 -12.52 20.05
C GLY A 27 8.18 -11.39 19.19
N ALA A 28 8.11 -11.53 17.87
CA ALA A 28 7.44 -10.56 17.03
C ALA A 28 5.95 -10.44 17.42
N VAL A 29 5.43 -9.20 17.35
CA VAL A 29 4.04 -8.90 17.73
C VAL A 29 3.05 -9.13 16.58
N GLY A 30 3.55 -9.34 15.37
CA GLY A 30 2.71 -9.55 14.18
C GLY A 30 3.50 -9.43 12.89
N PHE A 31 2.78 -9.37 11.79
CA PHE A 31 3.31 -9.24 10.43
C PHE A 31 2.60 -8.12 9.69
N ALA A 32 3.35 -7.33 8.93
CA ALA A 32 2.80 -6.25 8.13
C ALA A 32 3.16 -6.40 6.65
N SER A 33 2.24 -5.99 5.78
CA SER A 33 2.42 -6.00 4.33
C SER A 33 1.76 -4.79 3.67
N SER A 34 1.96 -4.65 2.37
CA SER A 34 1.33 -3.59 1.58
C SER A 34 1.01 -4.07 0.17
N THR A 35 -0.20 -3.81 -0.28
CA THR A 35 -0.62 -3.95 -1.67
C THR A 35 -0.90 -2.60 -2.33
N SER A 36 -0.56 -1.49 -1.65
CA SER A 36 -0.76 -0.14 -2.17
C SER A 36 0.09 0.13 -3.41
N PRO A 37 -0.49 0.63 -4.51
CA PRO A 37 0.26 0.97 -5.72
C PRO A 37 1.24 2.15 -5.51
N ALA A 38 1.08 2.92 -4.44
CA ALA A 38 1.99 4.00 -4.08
C ALA A 38 3.27 3.50 -3.38
N HIS A 39 3.31 2.24 -2.93
CA HIS A 39 4.49 1.68 -2.29
C HIS A 39 5.40 1.03 -3.32
N ASN A 40 6.52 1.66 -3.58
CA ASN A 40 7.55 1.23 -4.51
C ASN A 40 8.89 1.09 -3.80
N GLY A 41 9.76 0.26 -4.36
CA GLY A 41 11.17 0.19 -4.04
C GLY A 41 11.98 1.23 -4.82
N GLU A 42 13.30 1.11 -4.76
CA GLU A 42 14.22 2.01 -5.47
C GLU A 42 13.90 2.06 -6.98
N GLY A 43 13.95 3.27 -7.56
CA GLY A 43 13.67 3.49 -8.98
C GLY A 43 12.20 3.28 -9.39
N GLY A 44 11.27 3.26 -8.44
CA GLY A 44 9.83 3.07 -8.72
C GLY A 44 9.45 1.61 -9.03
N ILE A 45 10.34 0.66 -8.74
CA ILE A 45 10.06 -0.76 -8.90
C ILE A 45 8.99 -1.18 -7.89
N PRO A 46 7.91 -1.87 -8.29
CA PRO A 46 6.89 -2.33 -7.36
C PRO A 46 7.47 -3.15 -6.21
N MET A 47 7.01 -2.93 -4.98
CA MET A 47 7.33 -3.84 -3.88
C MET A 47 6.81 -5.25 -4.18
N PRO A 48 7.55 -6.32 -3.84
CA PRO A 48 7.12 -7.71 -4.09
C PRO A 48 5.71 -8.02 -3.57
N SER A 49 5.35 -7.51 -2.40
CA SER A 49 4.03 -7.71 -1.80
C SER A 49 2.85 -7.15 -2.62
N ARG A 50 3.10 -6.30 -3.61
CA ARG A 50 2.07 -5.83 -4.55
C ARG A 50 1.71 -6.88 -5.61
N LEU A 51 2.55 -7.90 -5.79
CA LEU A 51 2.36 -9.01 -6.71
C LEU A 51 1.92 -10.29 -5.97
N ALA A 52 1.79 -10.23 -4.65
CA ALA A 52 1.40 -11.38 -3.84
C ALA A 52 -0.02 -11.85 -4.21
N SER A 53 -0.17 -13.16 -4.40
CA SER A 53 -1.47 -13.79 -4.60
C SER A 53 -2.29 -13.84 -3.31
N ASP A 54 -3.58 -14.10 -3.42
CA ASP A 54 -4.44 -14.30 -2.24
C ASP A 54 -3.97 -15.49 -1.41
N GLU A 55 -3.46 -16.56 -2.06
CA GLU A 55 -2.90 -17.74 -1.40
C GLU A 55 -1.64 -17.40 -0.61
N GLU A 56 -0.77 -16.54 -1.15
CA GLU A 56 0.40 -16.05 -0.42
C GLU A 56 -0.04 -15.31 0.84
N HIS A 57 -0.93 -14.33 0.72
CA HIS A 57 -1.43 -13.59 1.87
C HIS A 57 -2.05 -14.50 2.94
N LEU A 58 -2.85 -15.49 2.53
CA LEU A 58 -3.48 -16.44 3.43
C LEU A 58 -2.46 -17.34 4.13
N ALA A 59 -1.44 -17.82 3.43
CA ALA A 59 -0.39 -18.64 4.00
C ALA A 59 0.44 -17.86 5.03
N LEU A 60 0.80 -16.62 4.71
CA LEU A 60 1.64 -15.80 5.58
C LEU A 60 0.90 -15.37 6.86
N ILE A 61 -0.40 -15.04 6.79
CA ILE A 61 -1.17 -14.74 7.99
C ILE A 61 -1.37 -15.98 8.88
N GLN A 62 -1.53 -17.16 8.29
CA GLN A 62 -1.60 -18.41 9.05
C GLN A 62 -0.26 -18.72 9.74
N ALA A 63 0.85 -18.47 9.06
CA ALA A 63 2.18 -18.61 9.66
C ALA A 63 2.37 -17.66 10.85
N MET A 64 1.92 -16.39 10.74
CA MET A 64 1.92 -15.46 11.87
C MET A 64 1.08 -15.97 13.05
N ALA A 65 -0.05 -16.59 12.76
CA ALA A 65 -1.00 -17.03 13.76
C ALA A 65 -0.64 -18.36 14.44
N HIS A 66 0.46 -19.03 14.10
CA HIS A 66 0.78 -20.41 14.50
C HIS A 66 0.84 -20.63 16.02
N ARG A 67 1.10 -19.57 16.81
CA ARG A 67 1.05 -19.60 18.29
C ARG A 67 -0.27 -19.09 18.87
N GLY A 68 -1.29 -18.83 18.06
CA GLY A 68 -2.53 -18.22 18.52
C GLY A 68 -2.38 -16.76 18.96
N SER A 69 -1.30 -16.09 18.55
CA SER A 69 -1.00 -14.68 18.86
C SER A 69 -0.72 -13.90 17.57
N GLY A 70 -0.52 -12.59 17.69
CA GLY A 70 -0.15 -11.71 16.58
C GLY A 70 -1.30 -10.92 15.97
N VAL A 71 -0.93 -9.87 15.24
CA VAL A 71 -1.82 -9.00 14.46
C VAL A 71 -1.24 -8.88 13.04
N TYR A 72 -2.07 -9.06 12.03
CA TYR A 72 -1.70 -8.71 10.66
C TYR A 72 -2.10 -7.27 10.39
N MET A 73 -1.17 -6.48 9.83
CA MET A 73 -1.43 -5.11 9.39
C MET A 73 -1.19 -4.98 7.89
N VAL A 74 -2.06 -4.27 7.19
CA VAL A 74 -1.90 -4.06 5.76
C VAL A 74 -2.26 -2.65 5.33
N THR A 75 -1.41 -2.07 4.46
CA THR A 75 -1.80 -0.93 3.63
C THR A 75 -2.46 -1.49 2.38
N LYS A 76 -3.81 -1.52 2.38
CA LYS A 76 -4.54 -2.16 1.29
C LYS A 76 -4.54 -1.32 0.02
N GLY A 77 -4.26 -1.97 -1.12
CA GLY A 77 -4.57 -1.48 -2.47
C GLY A 77 -5.98 -1.87 -2.91
N GLY A 78 -6.35 -1.41 -4.11
CA GLY A 78 -7.69 -1.68 -4.68
C GLY A 78 -7.98 -3.16 -4.95
N GLN A 79 -6.95 -3.98 -5.15
CA GLN A 79 -7.09 -5.43 -5.36
C GLN A 79 -7.20 -6.24 -4.06
N MET A 80 -7.18 -5.61 -2.89
CA MET A 80 -7.39 -6.28 -1.60
C MET A 80 -8.68 -5.77 -0.96
N PRO A 81 -9.85 -6.36 -1.30
CA PRO A 81 -11.13 -5.95 -0.73
C PRO A 81 -11.25 -6.36 0.75
N VAL A 82 -12.12 -5.70 1.49
CA VAL A 82 -12.38 -6.04 2.91
C VAL A 82 -12.85 -7.50 3.08
N ALA A 83 -13.52 -8.07 2.09
CA ALA A 83 -13.94 -9.48 2.09
C ALA A 83 -12.74 -10.45 2.18
N LEU A 84 -11.63 -10.18 1.48
CA LEU A 84 -10.41 -10.97 1.59
C LEU A 84 -9.79 -10.83 3.01
N LEU A 85 -9.78 -9.62 3.55
CA LEU A 85 -9.28 -9.38 4.92
C LEU A 85 -10.14 -10.08 5.97
N GLU A 86 -11.45 -10.16 5.75
CA GLU A 86 -12.36 -10.94 6.58
C GLU A 86 -12.03 -12.44 6.53
N GLU A 87 -11.79 -12.98 5.33
CA GLU A 87 -11.36 -14.37 5.15
C GLU A 87 -10.03 -14.65 5.84
N MET A 88 -9.05 -13.75 5.68
CA MET A 88 -7.76 -13.83 6.36
C MET A 88 -7.93 -13.86 7.88
N ALA A 89 -8.75 -12.95 8.43
CA ALA A 89 -9.05 -12.93 9.87
C ALA A 89 -9.76 -14.21 10.34
N ALA A 90 -10.64 -14.77 9.50
CA ALA A 90 -11.36 -16.01 9.79
C ALA A 90 -10.43 -17.22 9.85
N ARG A 91 -9.56 -17.37 8.84
CA ARG A 91 -8.63 -18.50 8.72
C ARG A 91 -7.55 -18.47 9.80
N ALA A 92 -7.04 -17.31 10.12
CA ALA A 92 -6.00 -17.14 11.14
C ALA A 92 -6.56 -17.10 12.58
N GLY A 93 -7.83 -16.79 12.75
CA GLY A 93 -8.42 -16.50 14.07
C GLY A 93 -7.77 -15.28 14.76
N ARG A 94 -7.18 -14.37 14.00
CA ARG A 94 -6.39 -13.24 14.49
C ARG A 94 -6.90 -11.90 13.94
N PRO A 95 -6.64 -10.79 14.68
CA PRO A 95 -6.99 -9.46 14.19
C PRO A 95 -6.26 -9.10 12.90
N VAL A 96 -6.98 -8.44 12.00
CA VAL A 96 -6.43 -7.80 10.79
C VAL A 96 -6.65 -6.30 10.90
N MET A 97 -5.58 -5.53 10.76
CA MET A 97 -5.59 -4.07 10.82
C MET A 97 -5.37 -3.48 9.44
N ILE A 98 -6.23 -2.57 9.03
CA ILE A 98 -6.07 -1.77 7.81
C ILE A 98 -5.42 -0.44 8.19
N ALA A 99 -4.21 -0.20 7.71
CA ALA A 99 -3.46 1.02 7.97
C ALA A 99 -3.09 1.70 6.63
N ALA A 100 -3.71 2.84 6.30
CA ALA A 100 -4.76 3.48 7.07
C ALA A 100 -6.04 3.59 6.24
N LEU A 101 -7.18 3.79 6.91
CA LEU A 101 -8.40 4.24 6.25
C LEU A 101 -8.31 5.75 6.07
N LEU A 102 -8.18 6.19 4.83
CA LEU A 102 -8.04 7.60 4.47
C LEU A 102 -9.19 8.04 3.57
N HIS A 103 -9.79 9.19 3.89
CA HIS A 103 -10.67 9.87 2.96
C HIS A 103 -9.84 10.36 1.76
N ASN A 104 -10.29 10.05 0.56
CA ASN A 104 -9.64 10.48 -0.67
C ASN A 104 -10.65 11.25 -1.55
N GLY A 105 -10.28 12.45 -1.97
CA GLY A 105 -11.16 13.32 -2.74
C GLY A 105 -11.54 12.78 -4.13
N THR A 106 -10.73 11.87 -4.71
CA THR A 106 -11.08 11.22 -5.99
C THR A 106 -12.16 10.14 -5.84
N ASN A 107 -12.30 9.56 -4.64
CA ASN A 107 -13.33 8.57 -4.32
C ASN A 107 -13.81 8.74 -2.86
N PRO A 108 -14.58 9.77 -2.57
CA PRO A 108 -14.95 10.13 -1.19
C PRO A 108 -15.82 9.09 -0.49
N GLY A 109 -16.53 8.25 -1.25
CA GLY A 109 -17.39 7.18 -0.70
C GLY A 109 -16.64 5.91 -0.29
N ALA A 110 -15.44 5.68 -0.82
CA ALA A 110 -14.74 4.40 -0.65
C ALA A 110 -14.42 4.07 0.82
N VAL A 111 -13.97 5.05 1.60
CA VAL A 111 -13.65 4.83 3.01
C VAL A 111 -14.88 4.47 3.84
N PHE A 112 -16.03 5.02 3.54
CA PHE A 112 -17.29 4.71 4.24
C PHE A 112 -17.78 3.32 3.88
N ALA A 113 -17.67 2.91 2.61
CA ALA A 113 -17.97 1.54 2.20
C ALA A 113 -17.04 0.51 2.89
N ASP A 114 -15.74 0.81 3.04
CA ASP A 114 -14.81 -0.01 3.80
C ASP A 114 -15.24 -0.08 5.29
N LEU A 115 -15.64 1.02 5.91
CA LEU A 115 -16.11 1.06 7.31
C LEU A 115 -17.37 0.22 7.51
N ASP A 116 -18.32 0.29 6.59
CA ASP A 116 -19.54 -0.53 6.62
C ASP A 116 -19.19 -2.02 6.50
N ALA A 117 -18.30 -2.38 5.58
CA ALA A 117 -17.84 -3.76 5.39
C ALA A 117 -17.09 -4.28 6.64
N ILE A 118 -16.22 -3.48 7.24
CA ILE A 118 -15.52 -3.80 8.51
C ILE A 118 -16.54 -4.03 9.63
N SER A 119 -17.53 -3.14 9.76
CA SER A 119 -18.57 -3.23 10.77
C SER A 119 -19.39 -4.52 10.61
N ALA A 120 -19.78 -4.85 9.38
CA ALA A 120 -20.48 -6.08 9.06
C ALA A 120 -19.65 -7.34 9.35
N ALA A 121 -18.34 -7.35 9.02
CA ALA A 121 -17.44 -8.44 9.34
C ALA A 121 -17.30 -8.63 10.86
N ASN A 122 -17.18 -7.52 11.60
CA ASN A 122 -17.10 -7.56 13.07
C ASN A 122 -18.40 -8.05 13.71
N ALA A 123 -19.55 -7.72 13.15
CA ALA A 123 -20.84 -8.27 13.59
C ALA A 123 -20.93 -9.78 13.38
N ARG A 124 -20.18 -10.34 12.42
CA ARG A 124 -20.02 -11.80 12.21
C ARG A 124 -18.94 -12.44 13.10
N GLY A 125 -18.40 -11.70 14.08
CA GLY A 125 -17.41 -12.19 15.04
C GLY A 125 -15.95 -12.12 14.55
N ARG A 126 -15.68 -11.37 13.49
CA ARG A 126 -14.30 -11.12 13.04
C ARG A 126 -13.67 -9.96 13.83
N LYS A 127 -12.35 -9.80 13.74
CA LYS A 127 -11.63 -8.68 14.37
C LYS A 127 -10.90 -7.90 13.27
N LEU A 128 -11.66 -7.09 12.54
CA LEU A 128 -11.09 -6.13 11.61
C LEU A 128 -10.99 -4.75 12.29
N ILE A 129 -9.84 -4.11 12.15
CA ILE A 129 -9.52 -2.83 12.78
C ILE A 129 -9.18 -1.84 11.66
N GLY A 130 -9.92 -0.75 11.55
CA GLY A 130 -9.57 0.37 10.68
C GLY A 130 -8.77 1.40 11.47
N GLN A 131 -7.52 1.61 11.10
CA GLN A 131 -6.70 2.67 11.67
C GLN A 131 -6.96 3.98 10.92
N VAL A 132 -7.26 5.04 11.65
CA VAL A 132 -7.43 6.40 11.11
C VAL A 132 -6.44 7.35 11.78
N SER A 133 -6.07 8.41 11.05
CA SER A 133 -5.28 9.50 11.63
C SER A 133 -6.18 10.38 12.50
N CYS A 134 -5.67 10.85 13.63
CA CYS A 134 -6.37 11.81 14.49
C CYS A 134 -6.22 13.27 14.00
N CYS A 135 -5.41 13.50 12.98
CA CYS A 135 -5.17 14.79 12.35
C CYS A 135 -5.05 14.63 10.82
N PRO A 136 -5.16 15.71 10.05
CA PRO A 136 -4.90 15.69 8.62
C PRO A 136 -3.51 15.14 8.32
N LEU A 137 -3.40 14.33 7.28
CA LEU A 137 -2.13 13.78 6.84
C LEU A 137 -1.31 14.89 6.17
N THR A 138 -0.13 15.16 6.69
CA THR A 138 0.85 16.07 6.11
C THR A 138 2.07 15.28 5.68
N MET A 139 2.56 15.56 4.47
CA MET A 139 3.75 14.91 3.92
C MET A 139 4.77 15.95 3.51
N GLU A 140 6.01 15.75 3.92
CA GLU A 140 7.16 16.46 3.37
C GLU A 140 7.81 15.61 2.29
N PHE A 141 8.15 16.19 1.17
CA PHE A 141 8.80 15.50 0.08
C PHE A 141 9.64 16.44 -0.78
N THR A 142 10.51 15.89 -1.59
CA THR A 142 11.27 16.62 -2.60
C THR A 142 10.99 16.02 -3.98
N LEU A 143 11.32 16.74 -5.05
CA LEU A 143 11.18 16.18 -6.40
C LEU A 143 12.19 15.06 -6.68
N ALA A 144 13.22 14.90 -5.84
CA ALA A 144 14.15 13.76 -5.87
C ALA A 144 13.63 12.54 -5.08
N SER A 145 12.66 12.75 -4.17
CA SER A 145 11.94 11.70 -3.43
C SER A 145 10.45 12.06 -3.43
N PRO A 146 9.76 11.88 -4.56
CA PRO A 146 8.48 12.50 -4.85
C PRO A 146 7.29 11.60 -4.48
N TYR A 147 7.25 11.03 -3.27
CA TYR A 147 6.26 10.06 -2.83
C TYR A 147 4.80 10.35 -3.26
N PRO A 148 4.27 11.59 -3.17
CA PRO A 148 2.88 11.85 -3.56
C PRO A 148 2.60 11.65 -5.06
N VAL A 149 3.62 11.67 -5.92
CA VAL A 149 3.50 11.55 -7.38
C VAL A 149 4.20 10.32 -7.95
N GLU A 150 4.86 9.50 -7.13
CA GLU A 150 5.53 8.26 -7.57
C GLU A 150 4.58 7.27 -8.26
N GLY A 151 3.29 7.29 -7.92
CA GLY A 151 2.27 6.45 -8.55
C GLY A 151 1.82 6.92 -9.93
N LEU A 152 2.28 8.08 -10.42
CA LEU A 152 1.94 8.58 -11.75
C LEU A 152 2.79 7.86 -12.82
N ALA A 153 2.12 7.33 -13.85
CA ALA A 153 2.81 6.70 -14.97
C ALA A 153 3.73 7.68 -15.70
N SER A 154 3.31 8.94 -15.84
CA SER A 154 4.11 10.02 -16.43
C SER A 154 5.37 10.36 -15.64
N TRP A 155 5.40 10.05 -14.32
CA TRP A 155 6.55 10.33 -13.45
C TRP A 155 7.60 9.22 -13.46
N GLN A 156 7.27 8.01 -13.95
CA GLN A 156 8.18 6.86 -13.96
C GLN A 156 9.59 7.16 -14.53
N PRO A 157 9.74 7.94 -15.63
CA PRO A 157 11.07 8.28 -16.12
C PRO A 157 11.95 9.10 -15.16
N ALA A 158 11.33 9.81 -14.20
CA ALA A 158 12.05 10.63 -13.22
C ALA A 158 12.61 9.81 -12.03
N LEU A 159 11.99 8.67 -11.71
CA LEU A 159 12.29 7.92 -10.47
C LEU A 159 13.70 7.34 -10.41
N SER A 160 14.32 7.08 -11.56
CA SER A 160 15.70 6.58 -11.65
C SER A 160 16.75 7.68 -11.82
N LEU A 161 16.34 8.94 -12.01
CA LEU A 161 17.23 10.06 -12.28
C LEU A 161 17.60 10.82 -11.01
N LYS A 162 18.81 11.41 -11.01
CA LYS A 162 19.33 12.24 -9.91
C LYS A 162 20.13 13.44 -10.46
N GLY A 163 20.25 14.48 -9.66
CA GLY A 163 21.07 15.67 -10.00
C GLY A 163 20.67 16.31 -11.32
N ALA A 164 21.65 16.71 -12.12
CA ALA A 164 21.45 17.44 -13.38
C ALA A 164 20.55 16.71 -14.40
N ALA A 165 20.55 15.38 -14.42
CA ALA A 165 19.67 14.60 -15.30
C ALA A 165 18.20 14.73 -14.89
N LEU A 166 17.92 14.69 -13.59
CA LEU A 166 16.57 14.93 -13.08
C LEU A 166 16.14 16.38 -13.33
N GLU A 167 17.02 17.35 -13.08
CA GLU A 167 16.73 18.76 -13.32
C GLU A 167 16.40 19.02 -14.79
N ALA A 168 17.15 18.43 -15.71
CA ALA A 168 16.91 18.55 -17.14
C ALA A 168 15.54 17.96 -17.55
N LEU A 169 15.17 16.78 -17.01
CA LEU A 169 13.85 16.19 -17.25
C LEU A 169 12.72 17.05 -16.68
N LEU A 170 12.89 17.56 -15.46
CA LEU A 170 11.89 18.43 -14.81
C LEU A 170 11.74 19.79 -15.53
N ALA A 171 12.76 20.24 -16.27
CA ALA A 171 12.71 21.43 -17.10
C ALA A 171 12.04 21.16 -18.47
N ASP A 172 11.95 19.91 -18.93
CA ASP A 172 11.38 19.56 -20.23
C ASP A 172 9.87 19.87 -20.28
N PRO A 173 9.43 20.77 -21.21
CA PRO A 173 8.01 21.08 -21.35
C PRO A 173 7.15 19.86 -21.67
N GLN A 174 7.64 18.91 -22.48
CA GLN A 174 6.87 17.71 -22.84
C GLN A 174 6.65 16.80 -21.63
N PHE A 175 7.65 16.66 -20.75
CA PHE A 175 7.48 15.93 -19.50
C PHE A 175 6.40 16.59 -18.62
N ARG A 176 6.49 17.91 -18.44
CA ARG A 176 5.51 18.67 -17.65
C ARG A 176 4.09 18.55 -18.20
N ASP A 177 3.93 18.58 -19.51
CA ASP A 177 2.62 18.47 -20.14
C ASP A 177 2.02 17.08 -19.99
N ARG A 178 2.83 16.00 -20.05
CA ARG A 178 2.37 14.64 -19.74
C ARG A 178 1.88 14.52 -18.28
N VAL A 179 2.64 15.06 -17.34
CA VAL A 179 2.25 15.05 -15.91
C VAL A 179 0.95 15.83 -15.68
N ARG A 180 0.82 17.03 -16.28
CA ARG A 180 -0.42 17.83 -16.20
C ARG A 180 -1.61 17.09 -16.79
N ALA A 181 -1.44 16.47 -17.94
CA ALA A 181 -2.50 15.70 -18.59
C ALA A 181 -2.97 14.51 -17.73
N GLU A 182 -2.02 13.79 -17.13
CA GLU A 182 -2.36 12.67 -16.24
C GLU A 182 -3.05 13.16 -14.96
N LEU A 183 -2.60 14.27 -14.37
CA LEU A 183 -3.24 14.86 -13.18
C LEU A 183 -4.65 15.38 -13.48
N ALA A 184 -4.91 15.87 -14.70
CA ALA A 184 -6.23 16.32 -15.13
C ALA A 184 -7.19 15.17 -15.46
N ALA A 185 -6.67 13.98 -15.77
CA ALA A 185 -7.50 12.82 -16.10
C ALA A 185 -8.19 12.25 -14.86
N PRO A 186 -9.42 11.70 -14.98
CA PRO A 186 -10.06 11.00 -13.87
C PRO A 186 -9.22 9.83 -13.38
N ALA A 187 -9.21 9.61 -12.05
CA ALA A 187 -8.54 8.47 -11.44
C ALA A 187 -9.39 7.94 -10.28
N THR A 188 -9.31 6.63 -10.06
CA THR A 188 -9.98 5.96 -8.93
C THR A 188 -9.26 6.18 -7.61
N PHE A 189 -7.94 6.37 -7.67
CA PHE A 189 -7.10 6.67 -6.52
C PHE A 189 -5.83 7.42 -6.96
N ARG A 190 -5.49 8.47 -6.24
CA ARG A 190 -4.19 9.15 -6.25
C ARG A 190 -3.89 9.65 -4.85
N LEU A 191 -2.62 9.69 -4.47
CA LEU A 191 -2.19 10.37 -3.24
C LEU A 191 -2.36 11.89 -3.38
N PHE A 192 -1.92 12.45 -4.50
CA PHE A 192 -2.11 13.86 -4.82
C PHE A 192 -3.25 14.05 -5.82
N ASN A 193 -4.28 14.78 -5.43
CA ASN A 193 -5.51 14.98 -6.19
C ASN A 193 -5.58 16.32 -6.93
N GLY A 194 -4.46 17.02 -7.09
CA GLY A 194 -4.44 18.36 -7.70
C GLY A 194 -4.89 19.48 -6.77
N GLU A 195 -4.94 19.25 -5.47
CA GLU A 195 -5.29 20.25 -4.44
C GLU A 195 -4.08 21.16 -4.17
N TRP A 196 -3.74 21.98 -5.16
CA TRP A 196 -2.55 22.84 -5.15
C TRP A 196 -2.57 23.88 -4.04
N ASP A 197 -3.74 24.26 -3.54
CA ASP A 197 -3.95 25.13 -2.39
C ASP A 197 -3.43 24.55 -1.07
N LYS A 198 -3.22 23.23 -1.03
CA LYS A 198 -2.64 22.51 0.11
C LYS A 198 -1.14 22.24 -0.01
N VAL A 199 -0.51 22.70 -1.08
CA VAL A 199 0.93 22.52 -1.32
C VAL A 199 1.68 23.77 -0.89
N HIS A 200 2.63 23.60 0.04
CA HIS A 200 3.52 24.66 0.47
C HIS A 200 4.95 24.36 0.04
N VAL A 201 5.57 25.30 -0.67
CA VAL A 201 7.00 25.22 -0.99
C VAL A 201 7.77 25.78 0.20
N VAL A 202 8.60 24.92 0.79
CA VAL A 202 9.52 25.31 1.90
C VAL A 202 10.93 25.42 1.35
N GLN A 203 11.71 26.37 1.84
CA GLN A 203 13.10 26.64 1.45
C GLN A 203 14.06 26.11 2.51
#